data_3c617c294d234096262cb453d91d3808
#
_entry.id   3c617c294d234096262cb453d91d3808
#
_cell.length_a   1.000
_cell.length_b   1.000
_cell.length_c   1.000
_cell.angle_alpha   90.00
_cell.angle_beta   90.00
_cell.angle_gamma   90.00
#
_symmetry.space_group_name_H-M   'P 1'
#
loop_
_entity.id
_entity.type
_entity.pdbx_description
1 polymer ?
#
loop_
_entity_poly.entity_id
_entity_poly.type
_entity_poly.pdbx_seq_one_letter_code
_entity_poly.pdbx_strand_id
1 'polypeptide(L)'
;MDASDLLSRLAEVIDAHDWQGLSALLHPDFTCRFVHTGEVFDRDAWVRLNADYPGFQRMLVEDLVADGDRGALRARVTGTGSEAQSLVFAVASFATVRDDLIAELVEVWTDVGQEAPDGTRPLT
;
A
#
# COMPACT_ATOMS: atom_id res chain seq x y z
N MET A 1 3.97 -10.17 -16.91
CA MET A 1 4.41 -8.99 -16.14
C MET A 1 5.12 -9.45 -14.89
N ASP A 2 6.25 -8.88 -14.59
CA ASP A 2 6.99 -9.18 -13.38
C ASP A 2 6.53 -8.31 -12.20
N ALA A 3 7.17 -8.48 -11.04
CA ALA A 3 6.78 -7.71 -9.85
C ALA A 3 6.98 -6.22 -10.03
N SER A 4 8.02 -5.79 -10.75
CA SER A 4 8.26 -4.37 -11.02
C SER A 4 7.10 -3.75 -11.81
N ASP A 5 6.68 -4.40 -12.88
CA ASP A 5 5.57 -3.91 -13.72
C ASP A 5 4.26 -3.88 -12.94
N LEU A 6 3.97 -4.96 -12.22
CA LEU A 6 2.72 -5.08 -11.46
C LEU A 6 2.64 -4.08 -10.30
N LEU A 7 3.74 -3.88 -9.57
CA LEU A 7 3.75 -2.90 -8.47
C LEU A 7 3.64 -1.48 -8.98
N SER A 8 4.30 -1.15 -10.10
CA SER A 8 4.17 0.17 -10.72
C SER A 8 2.72 0.42 -11.14
N ARG A 9 2.10 -0.57 -11.76
CA ARG A 9 0.71 -0.48 -12.19
C ARG A 9 -0.26 -0.39 -11.02
N LEU A 10 -0.01 -1.16 -9.95
CA LEU A 10 -0.81 -1.12 -8.73
C LEU A 10 -0.85 0.30 -8.15
N ALA A 11 0.30 0.94 -8.05
CA ALA A 11 0.36 2.31 -7.53
C ALA A 11 -0.40 3.30 -8.42
N GLU A 12 -0.29 3.16 -9.74
CA GLU A 12 -1.00 4.02 -10.70
C GLU A 12 -2.52 3.90 -10.56
N VAL A 13 -3.05 2.68 -10.50
CA VAL A 13 -4.51 2.48 -10.43
C VAL A 13 -5.07 2.91 -9.08
N ILE A 14 -4.33 2.71 -8.00
CA ILE A 14 -4.75 3.20 -6.68
C ILE A 14 -4.76 4.72 -6.65
N ASP A 15 -3.72 5.37 -7.13
CA ASP A 15 -3.65 6.84 -7.17
C ASP A 15 -4.77 7.42 -8.05
N ALA A 16 -5.14 6.73 -9.12
CA ALA A 16 -6.22 7.14 -10.01
C ALA A 16 -7.61 6.77 -9.49
N HIS A 17 -7.72 6.08 -8.37
CA HIS A 17 -8.96 5.54 -7.82
C HIS A 17 -9.66 4.60 -8.83
N ASP A 18 -8.89 3.86 -9.62
CA ASP A 18 -9.38 2.88 -10.59
C ASP A 18 -9.48 1.50 -9.92
N TRP A 19 -10.58 1.25 -9.23
CA TRP A 19 -10.74 0.04 -8.43
C TRP A 19 -10.95 -1.22 -9.26
N GLN A 20 -11.56 -1.10 -10.44
CA GLN A 20 -11.65 -2.21 -11.39
C GLN A 20 -10.26 -2.57 -11.92
N GLY A 21 -9.45 -1.56 -12.25
CA GLY A 21 -8.06 -1.76 -12.66
C GLY A 21 -7.24 -2.42 -11.57
N LEU A 22 -7.46 -2.05 -10.32
CA LEU A 22 -6.78 -2.68 -9.19
C LEU A 22 -7.14 -4.17 -9.09
N SER A 23 -8.43 -4.49 -9.11
CA SER A 23 -8.89 -5.87 -9.02
C SER A 23 -8.30 -6.74 -10.13
N ALA A 24 -8.15 -6.20 -11.34
CA ALA A 24 -7.62 -6.93 -12.49
C ALA A 24 -6.14 -7.31 -12.35
N LEU A 25 -5.39 -6.67 -11.45
CA LEU A 25 -3.98 -6.98 -11.20
C LEU A 25 -3.79 -8.10 -10.17
N LEU A 26 -4.85 -8.51 -9.49
CA LEU A 26 -4.78 -9.41 -8.35
C LEU A 26 -5.21 -10.81 -8.74
N HIS A 27 -4.45 -11.80 -8.25
CA HIS A 27 -4.76 -13.22 -8.44
C HIS A 27 -6.10 -13.55 -7.78
N PRO A 28 -6.89 -14.51 -8.32
CA PRO A 28 -8.12 -14.96 -7.65
C PRO A 28 -7.94 -15.40 -6.19
N ASP A 29 -6.77 -15.95 -5.88
CA ASP A 29 -6.42 -16.41 -4.52
C ASP A 29 -5.63 -15.37 -3.74
N PHE A 30 -5.66 -14.12 -4.17
CA PHE A 30 -4.90 -13.03 -3.55
C PHE A 30 -5.20 -12.91 -2.07
N THR A 31 -4.14 -12.63 -1.30
CA THR A 31 -4.25 -12.23 0.10
C THR A 31 -3.37 -11.01 0.36
N CYS A 32 -3.84 -10.13 1.23
CA CYS A 32 -3.04 -9.05 1.79
C CYS A 32 -3.06 -9.16 3.30
N ARG A 33 -1.87 -9.17 3.90
CA ARG A 33 -1.75 -9.16 5.35
C ARG A 33 -1.19 -7.82 5.82
N PHE A 34 -1.86 -7.23 6.80
CA PHE A 34 -1.40 -6.05 7.52
C PHE A 34 -0.59 -6.51 8.74
N VAL A 35 0.71 -6.23 8.73
CA VAL A 35 1.60 -6.63 9.84
C VAL A 35 1.22 -5.91 11.13
N HIS A 36 0.84 -4.64 11.04
CA HIS A 36 0.57 -3.78 12.20
C HIS A 36 -0.75 -4.09 12.90
N THR A 37 -1.69 -4.80 12.25
CA THR A 37 -2.98 -5.18 12.85
C THR A 37 -3.17 -6.70 12.95
N GLY A 38 -2.43 -7.47 12.15
CA GLY A 38 -2.61 -8.91 12.03
C GLY A 38 -3.77 -9.32 11.11
N GLU A 39 -4.47 -8.36 10.51
CA GLU A 39 -5.60 -8.66 9.62
C GLU A 39 -5.14 -9.24 8.30
N VAL A 40 -5.96 -10.12 7.74
CA VAL A 40 -5.75 -10.71 6.40
C VAL A 40 -7.01 -10.49 5.57
N PHE A 41 -6.81 -9.99 4.36
CA PHE A 41 -7.89 -9.67 3.43
C PHE A 41 -7.76 -10.54 2.18
N ASP A 42 -8.89 -11.01 1.65
CA ASP A 42 -8.92 -11.58 0.31
C ASP A 42 -8.98 -10.44 -0.74
N ARG A 43 -9.01 -10.82 -2.03
CA ARG A 43 -8.99 -9.85 -3.12
C ARG A 43 -10.11 -8.83 -3.00
N ASP A 44 -11.35 -9.29 -2.89
CA ASP A 44 -12.51 -8.40 -2.91
C ASP A 44 -12.57 -7.53 -1.65
N ALA A 45 -12.21 -8.09 -0.50
CA ALA A 45 -12.16 -7.35 0.76
C ALA A 45 -11.09 -6.25 0.72
N TRP A 46 -9.91 -6.54 0.17
CA TRP A 46 -8.82 -5.57 0.11
C TRP A 46 -9.12 -4.45 -0.88
N VAL A 47 -9.68 -4.78 -2.05
CA VAL A 47 -10.09 -3.77 -3.02
C VAL A 47 -11.15 -2.85 -2.41
N ARG A 48 -12.12 -3.42 -1.70
CA ARG A 48 -13.17 -2.63 -1.02
C ARG A 48 -12.60 -1.75 0.08
N LEU A 49 -11.64 -2.27 0.86
CA LEU A 49 -10.97 -1.48 1.89
C LEU A 49 -10.34 -0.22 1.28
N ASN A 50 -9.65 -0.37 0.15
CA ASN A 50 -9.02 0.76 -0.53
C ASN A 50 -10.07 1.72 -1.11
N ALA A 51 -11.11 1.17 -1.76
CA ALA A 51 -12.15 1.97 -2.39
C ALA A 51 -12.97 2.79 -1.37
N ASP A 52 -13.22 2.22 -0.20
CA ASP A 52 -14.09 2.80 0.82
C ASP A 52 -13.32 3.54 1.91
N TYR A 53 -11.99 3.61 1.82
CA TYR A 53 -11.21 4.27 2.87
C TYR A 53 -11.54 5.75 2.94
N PRO A 54 -12.03 6.23 4.11
CA PRO A 54 -12.54 7.61 4.21
C PRO A 54 -11.43 8.63 3.96
N GLY A 55 -11.71 9.57 3.04
CA GLY A 55 -10.84 10.71 2.79
C GLY A 55 -9.57 10.43 2.01
N PHE A 56 -9.35 9.21 1.50
CA PHE A 56 -8.17 8.91 0.70
C PHE A 56 -8.11 9.79 -0.55
N GLN A 57 -6.94 10.38 -0.83
CA GLN A 57 -6.72 11.27 -1.97
C GLN A 57 -5.64 10.76 -2.91
N ARG A 58 -4.41 10.59 -2.43
CA ARG A 58 -3.26 10.28 -3.30
C ARG A 58 -2.39 9.17 -2.74
N MET A 59 -1.79 8.42 -3.65
CA MET A 59 -0.70 7.47 -3.36
C MET A 59 0.48 7.80 -4.25
N LEU A 60 1.61 8.14 -3.65
CA LEU A 60 2.83 8.53 -4.36
C LEU A 60 3.95 7.58 -4.00
N VAL A 61 4.48 6.87 -5.01
CA VAL A 61 5.60 5.95 -4.82
C VAL A 61 6.87 6.74 -4.53
N GLU A 62 7.58 6.35 -3.48
CA GLU A 62 8.86 6.95 -3.11
C GLU A 62 10.03 6.04 -3.47
N ASP A 63 9.82 4.72 -3.48
CA ASP A 63 10.85 3.76 -3.85
C ASP A 63 10.20 2.44 -4.30
N LEU A 64 10.84 1.76 -5.22
CA LEU A 64 10.40 0.46 -5.71
C LEU A 64 11.63 -0.37 -6.08
N VAL A 65 11.72 -1.57 -5.49
CA VAL A 65 12.76 -2.54 -5.82
C VAL A 65 12.10 -3.87 -6.15
N ALA A 66 12.60 -4.55 -7.15
CA ALA A 66 12.02 -5.83 -7.55
C ALA A 66 13.05 -6.70 -8.24
N ASP A 67 12.85 -8.02 -8.11
CA ASP A 67 13.62 -9.03 -8.80
C ASP A 67 12.68 -10.19 -9.13
N GLY A 68 12.36 -10.34 -10.42
CA GLY A 68 11.48 -11.39 -10.90
C GLY A 68 10.09 -11.32 -10.27
N ASP A 69 9.73 -12.35 -9.52
CA ASP A 69 8.40 -12.51 -8.91
C ASP A 69 8.24 -11.83 -7.56
N ARG A 70 9.29 -11.21 -7.06
CA ARG A 70 9.27 -10.56 -5.75
C ARG A 70 9.61 -9.09 -5.89
N GLY A 71 8.91 -8.27 -5.12
CA GLY A 71 9.19 -6.85 -5.12
C GLY A 71 8.66 -6.16 -3.88
N ALA A 72 9.12 -4.94 -3.69
CA ALA A 72 8.66 -4.09 -2.61
C ALA A 72 8.55 -2.65 -3.10
N LEU A 73 7.52 -1.96 -2.65
CA LEU A 73 7.40 -0.53 -2.85
C LEU A 73 7.21 0.18 -1.52
N ARG A 74 7.68 1.41 -1.45
CA ARG A 74 7.38 2.30 -0.36
C ARG A 74 6.66 3.51 -0.93
N ALA A 75 5.53 3.87 -0.33
CA ALA A 75 4.70 4.95 -0.83
C ALA A 75 4.23 5.86 0.31
N ARG A 76 3.95 7.10 -0.05
CA ARG A 76 3.30 8.07 0.81
C ARG A 76 1.85 8.15 0.39
N VAL A 77 0.96 7.98 1.36
CA VAL A 77 -0.49 8.02 1.13
C VAL A 77 -1.04 9.24 1.87
N THR A 78 -1.79 10.07 1.17
CA THR A 78 -2.37 11.29 1.74
C THR A 78 -3.88 11.27 1.64
N GLY A 79 -4.51 11.96 2.58
CA GLY A 79 -5.96 12.08 2.62
C GLY A 79 -6.40 13.23 3.51
N THR A 80 -7.71 13.35 3.67
CA THR A 80 -8.31 14.34 4.54
C THR A 80 -9.18 13.63 5.57
N GLY A 81 -8.93 13.93 6.84
CA GLY A 81 -9.71 13.35 7.95
C GLY A 81 -11.09 13.97 8.09
N SER A 82 -11.92 13.39 9.00
CA SER A 82 -13.29 13.80 9.25
C SER A 82 -13.41 15.25 9.74
N GLU A 83 -12.33 15.79 10.33
CA GLU A 83 -12.29 17.20 10.78
C GLU A 83 -11.47 18.08 9.84
N ALA A 84 -11.38 17.68 8.57
CA ALA A 84 -10.63 18.37 7.51
C ALA A 84 -9.12 18.48 7.75
N GLN A 85 -8.57 17.71 8.71
CA GLN A 85 -7.13 17.67 8.93
C GLN A 85 -6.43 16.85 7.82
N SER A 86 -5.19 17.22 7.51
CA SER A 86 -4.36 16.45 6.60
C SER A 86 -3.92 15.15 7.25
N LEU A 87 -4.10 14.04 6.55
CA LEU A 87 -3.61 12.74 6.96
C LEU A 87 -2.47 12.32 6.05
N VAL A 88 -1.38 11.86 6.64
CA VAL A 88 -0.21 11.36 5.89
C VAL A 88 0.22 10.03 6.49
N PHE A 89 0.28 9.02 5.64
CA PHE A 89 0.72 7.67 6.02
C PHE A 89 1.89 7.25 5.15
N ALA A 90 2.70 6.35 5.67
CA ALA A 90 3.70 5.62 4.88
C ALA A 90 3.32 4.15 4.86
N VAL A 91 3.49 3.53 3.70
CA VAL A 91 3.26 2.10 3.52
C VAL A 91 4.46 1.46 2.85
N ALA A 92 4.84 0.29 3.34
CA ALA A 92 5.75 -0.62 2.64
C ALA A 92 4.95 -1.85 2.26
N SER A 93 4.93 -2.16 0.96
CA SER A 93 4.18 -3.28 0.41
C SER A 93 5.14 -4.26 -0.22
N PHE A 94 5.11 -5.50 0.25
CA PHE A 94 5.96 -6.59 -0.24
C PHE A 94 5.09 -7.54 -1.06
N ALA A 95 5.44 -7.73 -2.33
CA ALA A 95 4.61 -8.48 -3.28
C ALA A 95 5.25 -9.80 -3.69
N THR A 96 4.39 -10.80 -3.86
CA THR A 96 4.72 -12.04 -4.56
C THR A 96 3.80 -12.18 -5.76
N VAL A 97 4.38 -12.45 -6.93
CA VAL A 97 3.67 -12.60 -8.19
C VAL A 97 3.55 -14.08 -8.53
N ARG A 98 2.37 -14.47 -9.03
CA ARG A 98 2.10 -15.81 -9.54
C ARG A 98 1.10 -15.69 -10.69
N ASP A 99 1.35 -16.43 -11.78
CA ASP A 99 0.48 -16.41 -12.96
C ASP A 99 0.28 -15.01 -13.54
N ASP A 100 1.35 -14.20 -13.55
CA ASP A 100 1.34 -12.82 -14.03
C ASP A 100 0.41 -11.88 -13.26
N LEU A 101 0.06 -12.25 -12.04
CA LEU A 101 -0.80 -11.45 -11.15
C LEU A 101 -0.17 -11.35 -9.77
N ILE A 102 -0.54 -10.33 -9.02
CA ILE A 102 -0.11 -10.21 -7.63
C ILE A 102 -0.91 -11.22 -6.81
N ALA A 103 -0.21 -12.21 -6.25
CA ALA A 103 -0.84 -13.26 -5.46
C ALA A 103 -0.85 -12.95 -3.97
N GLU A 104 0.14 -12.18 -3.50
CA GLU A 104 0.26 -11.85 -2.08
C GLU A 104 0.86 -10.46 -1.91
N LEU A 105 0.28 -9.71 -0.99
CA LEU A 105 0.89 -8.50 -0.44
C LEU A 105 1.03 -8.67 1.07
N VAL A 106 2.16 -8.24 1.60
CA VAL A 106 2.35 -8.03 3.04
C VAL A 106 2.64 -6.55 3.22
N GLU A 107 1.83 -5.87 4.01
CA GLU A 107 1.91 -4.42 4.14
C GLU A 107 2.18 -3.99 5.58
N VAL A 108 3.06 -3.00 5.72
CA VAL A 108 3.35 -2.34 6.98
C VAL A 108 2.97 -0.87 6.81
N TRP A 109 2.06 -0.39 7.64
CA TRP A 109 1.57 0.99 7.61
C TRP A 109 1.97 1.74 8.88
N THR A 110 2.23 3.03 8.74
CA THR A 110 2.45 3.91 9.89
C THR A 110 2.00 5.34 9.56
N ASP A 111 1.69 6.09 10.61
CA ASP A 111 1.48 7.53 10.48
C ASP A 111 2.84 8.21 10.29
N VAL A 112 2.88 9.23 9.44
CA VAL A 112 4.07 10.07 9.26
C VAL A 112 4.00 11.23 10.24
N GLY A 113 5.13 11.58 10.83
CA GLY A 113 5.25 12.70 11.77
C GLY A 113 5.24 12.29 13.24
N GLN A 114 5.33 11.00 13.52
CA GLN A 114 5.50 10.53 14.89
C GLN A 114 6.87 10.95 15.42
N GLU A 115 6.89 11.40 16.65
CA GLU A 115 8.13 11.81 17.31
C GLU A 115 8.67 10.69 18.18
N ALA A 116 10.00 10.64 18.29
CA ALA A 116 10.65 9.73 19.21
C ALA A 116 10.43 10.21 20.65
N PRO A 117 10.51 9.28 21.63
CA PRO A 117 10.41 9.68 23.05
C PRO A 117 11.46 10.74 23.41
N ASP A 118 11.11 11.61 24.34
CA ASP A 118 11.99 12.67 24.82
C ASP A 118 13.33 12.09 25.27
N GLY A 119 14.41 12.79 24.94
CA GLY A 119 15.76 12.40 25.35
C GLY A 119 16.39 11.32 24.49
N THR A 120 15.72 10.82 23.44
CA THR A 120 16.24 9.77 22.57
C THR A 120 16.92 10.30 21.32
N ARG A 121 16.92 11.62 21.11
CA ARG A 121 17.58 12.25 19.95
C ARG A 121 18.64 13.24 20.43
N PRO A 122 19.74 13.35 19.67
CA PRO A 122 20.75 14.36 20.00
C PRO A 122 20.19 15.78 19.84
N LEU A 123 20.69 16.67 20.69
CA LEU A 123 20.39 18.10 20.61
C LEU A 123 21.30 18.74 19.58
N THR A 124 20.79 19.01 18.38
CA THR A 124 21.58 19.67 17.32
C THR A 124 20.81 20.81 16.69
#